data_33d5682410daf08d54ac70acca00765d
#
_entry.id   33d5682410daf08d54ac70acca00765d
#
_cell.length_a   1.000
_cell.length_b   1.000
_cell.length_c   1.000
_cell.angle_alpha   90.00
_cell.angle_beta   90.00
_cell.angle_gamma   90.00
#
_symmetry.space_group_name_H-M   'P 1'
#
loop_
_entity.id
_entity.type
_entity.pdbx_description
1 polymer ?
#
loop_
_entity_poly.entity_id
_entity_poly.type
_entity_poly.pdbx_seq_one_letter_code
_entity_poly.pdbx_strand_id
1 'polypeptide(L)'
;MQFKFLKPLLKPAKTWHNRLAWLAFISLFIWALSGLLHPLMSWTGPKLAAFFPPKAVLPASLVSQVPAVLKQHQINQALLVKVVPSVNGAVLQVTQDELAPRRYFDLSNYRELADHDVEHAKWLARHYTGLADTAIKSVTLQTQFDHAYPWVNRLLPVYKVAFDSPDGLTIYVHTETNAQAGLTNDYKTQVQGWFRTLHTWHWLDDFEYARVLLVGLLMLVLVLSTLTGMALVLSIKRSAKATWQRNVHHLVAYAIWLPLLGFSGSGLYHLLHAAIADQHNGLRLAQPLTWQDDELNQQIWSSKELGFMLNGLSLIRDPQGQLIYRLSLPSNKAGKGGHVHDAVKTTGKDEHRHHGHQAPQRDAIYDGIAITDPALYISAKTGLQVAFNDEKLVIAMAEQQLGLPLEQLQGTQLITHFGLHYDFRNKRLPVWQLDYDSKLGDKVFIDPATGILVDRLTDNARYEGYSFSFLHKWNFTRPFMERTTRDVIMSLVLGLAMLFAGLGIVLKIRRKAS
;
A
#
# COMPACT_ATOMS: atom_id res chain seq x y z
N MET A 1 15.64 -42.08 -2.72
CA MET A 1 14.32 -42.52 -3.12
C MET A 1 14.18 -42.36 -4.63
N GLN A 2 13.85 -43.40 -5.41
CA GLN A 2 13.63 -43.25 -6.88
C GLN A 2 12.14 -43.29 -7.14
N PHE A 3 11.61 -42.21 -7.71
CA PHE A 3 10.23 -42.17 -8.13
C PHE A 3 10.06 -42.95 -9.46
N LYS A 4 9.82 -44.26 -9.34
CA LYS A 4 9.70 -45.18 -10.51
C LYS A 4 8.66 -44.70 -11.55
N PHE A 5 7.63 -43.96 -11.12
CA PHE A 5 6.58 -43.42 -11.97
C PHE A 5 7.08 -42.31 -12.93
N LEU A 6 8.23 -41.66 -12.64
CA LEU A 6 8.82 -40.63 -13.51
C LEU A 6 9.67 -41.21 -14.65
N LYS A 7 9.97 -42.53 -14.67
CA LYS A 7 10.82 -43.13 -15.70
C LYS A 7 10.36 -42.86 -17.15
N PRO A 8 9.05 -42.94 -17.52
CA PRO A 8 8.61 -42.66 -18.87
C PRO A 8 8.87 -41.18 -19.28
N LEU A 9 8.87 -40.26 -18.33
CA LEU A 9 9.07 -38.82 -18.57
C LEU A 9 10.52 -38.40 -18.74
N LEU A 10 11.50 -39.27 -18.43
CA LEU A 10 12.92 -38.90 -18.43
C LEU A 10 13.46 -38.49 -19.80
N LYS A 11 13.09 -39.25 -20.86
CA LYS A 11 13.56 -38.96 -22.24
C LYS A 11 12.98 -37.63 -22.74
N PRO A 12 11.66 -37.37 -22.67
CA PRO A 12 11.09 -36.07 -23.03
C PRO A 12 11.60 -34.95 -22.14
N ALA A 13 11.69 -35.12 -20.81
CA ALA A 13 12.21 -34.10 -19.88
C ALA A 13 13.65 -33.68 -20.26
N LYS A 14 14.55 -34.63 -20.54
CA LYS A 14 15.92 -34.34 -20.98
C LYS A 14 15.95 -33.56 -22.29
N THR A 15 15.08 -33.95 -23.25
CA THR A 15 15.02 -33.29 -24.53
C THR A 15 14.54 -31.85 -24.40
N TRP A 16 13.45 -31.59 -23.68
CA TRP A 16 12.91 -30.27 -23.46
C TRP A 16 13.81 -29.40 -22.62
N HIS A 17 14.36 -29.90 -21.51
CA HIS A 17 15.33 -29.15 -20.69
C HIS A 17 16.53 -28.66 -21.54
N ASN A 18 17.06 -29.50 -22.41
CA ASN A 18 18.14 -29.08 -23.32
C ASN A 18 17.67 -28.06 -24.39
N ARG A 19 16.47 -28.21 -24.95
CA ARG A 19 15.96 -27.27 -25.96
C ARG A 19 15.71 -25.90 -25.36
N LEU A 20 15.11 -25.83 -24.18
CA LEU A 20 14.75 -24.59 -23.50
C LEU A 20 15.93 -23.88 -22.84
N ALA A 21 17.07 -24.54 -22.65
CA ALA A 21 18.18 -24.08 -21.79
C ALA A 21 18.67 -22.66 -22.09
N TRP A 22 18.78 -22.24 -23.36
CA TRP A 22 19.23 -20.88 -23.70
C TRP A 22 18.18 -19.82 -23.35
N LEU A 23 16.92 -20.05 -23.71
CA LEU A 23 15.85 -19.12 -23.37
C LEU A 23 15.64 -19.04 -21.86
N ALA A 24 15.67 -20.19 -21.17
CA ALA A 24 15.57 -20.25 -19.71
C ALA A 24 16.74 -19.50 -19.01
N PHE A 25 17.96 -19.64 -19.55
CA PHE A 25 19.13 -18.91 -19.03
C PHE A 25 18.95 -17.40 -19.16
N ILE A 26 18.60 -16.92 -20.36
CA ILE A 26 18.42 -15.48 -20.62
C ILE A 26 17.28 -14.93 -19.73
N SER A 27 16.16 -15.61 -19.69
CA SER A 27 15.01 -15.22 -18.86
C SER A 27 15.37 -15.18 -17.39
N LEU A 28 15.99 -16.24 -16.85
CA LEU A 28 16.40 -16.30 -15.46
C LEU A 28 17.41 -15.18 -15.14
N PHE A 29 18.37 -14.95 -16.01
CA PHE A 29 19.40 -13.91 -15.79
C PHE A 29 18.78 -12.52 -15.72
N ILE A 30 17.87 -12.17 -16.64
CA ILE A 30 17.16 -10.88 -16.66
C ILE A 30 16.36 -10.70 -15.38
N TRP A 31 15.50 -11.67 -15.02
CA TRP A 31 14.61 -11.52 -13.88
C TRP A 31 15.31 -11.69 -12.53
N ALA A 32 16.33 -12.52 -12.41
CA ALA A 32 17.11 -12.60 -11.18
C ALA A 32 17.93 -11.34 -10.95
N LEU A 33 18.62 -10.82 -11.99
CA LEU A 33 19.38 -9.59 -11.89
C LEU A 33 18.49 -8.39 -11.57
N SER A 34 17.38 -8.23 -12.28
CA SER A 34 16.43 -7.14 -12.02
C SER A 34 15.71 -7.31 -10.67
N GLY A 35 15.43 -8.54 -10.25
CA GLY A 35 14.86 -8.84 -8.94
C GLY A 35 15.76 -8.39 -7.78
N LEU A 36 17.09 -8.44 -7.93
CA LEU A 36 18.03 -7.91 -6.94
C LEU A 36 17.97 -6.39 -6.76
N LEU A 37 17.46 -5.65 -7.73
CA LEU A 37 17.26 -4.21 -7.59
C LEU A 37 16.21 -3.85 -6.53
N HIS A 38 15.24 -4.74 -6.29
CA HIS A 38 14.18 -4.49 -5.32
C HIS A 38 14.68 -4.44 -3.85
N PRO A 39 15.42 -5.44 -3.32
CA PRO A 39 16.04 -5.33 -2.01
C PRO A 39 17.05 -4.18 -1.95
N LEU A 40 17.81 -3.93 -3.02
CA LEU A 40 18.76 -2.82 -3.07
C LEU A 40 18.06 -1.49 -2.83
N MET A 41 16.95 -1.19 -3.54
CA MET A 41 16.14 0.01 -3.30
C MET A 41 15.61 0.09 -1.86
N SER A 42 15.29 -1.06 -1.28
CA SER A 42 14.79 -1.13 0.10
C SER A 42 15.87 -0.81 1.14
N TRP A 43 17.09 -1.26 0.91
CA TRP A 43 18.21 -1.09 1.85
C TRP A 43 18.84 0.30 1.79
N THR A 44 18.93 0.87 0.58
CA THR A 44 19.69 2.11 0.31
C THR A 44 18.81 3.31 -0.01
N GLY A 45 17.50 3.12 -0.22
CA GLY A 45 16.57 4.20 -0.48
C GLY A 45 16.27 5.06 0.75
N PRO A 46 15.67 6.25 0.56
CA PRO A 46 15.33 7.14 1.65
C PRO A 46 14.32 6.50 2.60
N LYS A 47 14.41 6.88 3.89
CA LYS A 47 13.59 6.33 4.97
C LYS A 47 12.65 7.40 5.51
N LEU A 48 11.46 6.98 5.92
CA LEU A 48 10.49 7.84 6.60
C LEU A 48 10.85 7.99 8.08
N ALA A 49 10.60 9.16 8.64
CA ALA A 49 10.65 9.41 10.08
C ALA A 49 9.34 9.01 10.79
N ALA A 50 8.21 9.00 10.06
CA ALA A 50 6.91 8.56 10.54
C ALA A 50 6.17 7.78 9.46
N PHE A 51 5.33 6.80 9.85
CA PHE A 51 4.52 6.01 8.91
C PHE A 51 3.05 6.43 8.87
N PHE A 52 2.55 7.02 9.94
CA PHE A 52 1.14 7.35 10.09
C PHE A 52 0.92 8.86 10.14
N PRO A 53 -0.28 9.34 9.80
CA PRO A 53 -0.63 10.75 9.84
C PRO A 53 -0.38 11.36 11.23
N PRO A 54 -0.06 12.66 11.30
CA PRO A 54 0.03 13.37 12.57
C PRO A 54 -1.31 13.31 13.27
N LYS A 55 -1.26 13.02 14.59
CA LYS A 55 -2.45 12.99 15.44
C LYS A 55 -2.71 14.38 15.99
N ALA A 56 -3.96 14.78 16.03
CA ALA A 56 -4.40 15.92 16.79
C ALA A 56 -5.61 15.55 17.63
N VAL A 57 -5.68 16.16 18.78
CA VAL A 57 -6.83 16.06 19.66
C VAL A 57 -7.53 17.42 19.60
N LEU A 58 -8.79 17.42 19.16
CA LEU A 58 -9.56 18.61 18.87
C LEU A 58 -10.68 18.76 19.91
N PRO A 59 -10.92 19.96 20.46
CA PRO A 59 -12.09 20.16 21.31
C PRO A 59 -13.38 20.03 20.48
N ALA A 60 -14.33 19.26 20.99
CA ALA A 60 -15.61 19.05 20.31
C ALA A 60 -16.39 20.36 20.07
N SER A 61 -16.10 21.40 20.84
CA SER A 61 -16.67 22.74 20.64
C SER A 61 -16.36 23.36 19.27
N LEU A 62 -15.29 22.92 18.59
CA LEU A 62 -15.01 23.38 17.22
C LEU A 62 -16.07 22.95 16.21
N VAL A 63 -16.83 21.90 16.51
CA VAL A 63 -17.91 21.43 15.62
C VAL A 63 -18.98 22.51 15.43
N SER A 64 -19.28 23.27 16.48
CA SER A 64 -20.27 24.36 16.44
C SER A 64 -19.93 25.47 15.44
N GLN A 65 -18.66 25.57 15.05
CA GLN A 65 -18.19 26.60 14.12
C GLN A 65 -18.35 26.18 12.63
N VAL A 66 -18.47 24.87 12.35
CA VAL A 66 -18.54 24.36 10.98
C VAL A 66 -19.72 24.97 10.20
N PRO A 67 -20.98 25.00 10.70
CA PRO A 67 -22.09 25.62 9.98
C PRO A 67 -21.86 27.11 9.68
N ALA A 68 -21.31 27.86 10.63
CA ALA A 68 -21.05 29.30 10.47
C ALA A 68 -20.04 29.57 9.34
N VAL A 69 -18.94 28.78 9.28
CA VAL A 69 -17.96 28.88 8.20
C VAL A 69 -18.57 28.57 6.84
N LEU A 70 -19.29 27.44 6.73
CA LEU A 70 -19.92 27.03 5.47
C LEU A 70 -20.91 28.08 4.96
N LYS A 71 -21.73 28.62 5.85
CA LYS A 71 -22.70 29.68 5.53
C LYS A 71 -22.02 30.98 5.12
N GLN A 72 -21.02 31.46 5.84
CA GLN A 72 -20.31 32.69 5.52
C GLN A 72 -19.67 32.64 4.13
N HIS A 73 -19.14 31.47 3.72
CA HIS A 73 -18.52 31.29 2.42
C HIS A 73 -19.46 30.75 1.34
N GLN A 74 -20.79 30.73 1.60
CA GLN A 74 -21.83 30.28 0.67
C GLN A 74 -21.54 28.88 0.09
N ILE A 75 -20.92 27.99 0.91
CA ILE A 75 -20.66 26.61 0.54
C ILE A 75 -21.91 25.81 0.88
N ASN A 76 -22.61 25.32 -0.14
CA ASN A 76 -23.80 24.49 -0.03
C ASN A 76 -23.67 23.12 -0.68
N GLN A 77 -22.46 22.81 -1.20
CA GLN A 77 -22.09 21.51 -1.76
C GLN A 77 -20.62 21.20 -1.57
N ALA A 78 -20.31 19.93 -1.34
CA ALA A 78 -18.94 19.41 -1.24
C ALA A 78 -18.93 17.90 -1.48
N LEU A 79 -17.78 17.35 -1.83
CA LEU A 79 -17.52 15.91 -1.81
C LEU A 79 -17.19 15.42 -0.40
N LEU A 80 -16.51 16.28 0.39
CA LEU A 80 -16.14 15.98 1.76
C LEU A 80 -15.96 17.28 2.54
N VAL A 81 -16.45 17.31 3.76
CA VAL A 81 -16.23 18.37 4.75
C VAL A 81 -15.70 17.71 6.03
N LYS A 82 -14.54 18.12 6.51
CA LYS A 82 -13.97 17.58 7.73
C LYS A 82 -13.08 18.58 8.47
N VAL A 83 -12.88 18.36 9.75
CA VAL A 83 -11.90 19.09 10.56
C VAL A 83 -10.63 18.24 10.65
N VAL A 84 -9.49 18.84 10.32
CA VAL A 84 -8.19 18.18 10.29
C VAL A 84 -7.17 18.94 11.11
N PRO A 85 -6.16 18.24 11.65
CA PRO A 85 -5.00 18.92 12.24
C PRO A 85 -4.19 19.64 11.16
N SER A 86 -3.63 20.77 11.52
CA SER A 86 -2.73 21.56 10.66
C SER A 86 -1.61 22.19 11.51
N VAL A 87 -0.70 22.89 10.87
CA VAL A 87 0.48 23.52 11.51
C VAL A 87 0.09 24.46 12.67
N ASN A 88 -1.02 25.17 12.55
CA ASN A 88 -1.48 26.17 13.54
C ASN A 88 -2.71 25.70 14.33
N GLY A 89 -2.96 24.40 14.42
CA GLY A 89 -4.13 23.85 15.11
C GLY A 89 -5.11 23.18 14.15
N ALA A 90 -6.40 23.14 14.53
CA ALA A 90 -7.44 22.52 13.72
C ALA A 90 -8.01 23.49 12.70
N VAL A 91 -8.23 22.99 11.49
CA VAL A 91 -8.84 23.74 10.38
C VAL A 91 -9.97 22.94 9.74
N LEU A 92 -10.98 23.64 9.21
CA LEU A 92 -11.97 23.01 8.37
C LEU A 92 -11.39 22.81 6.98
N GLN A 93 -11.43 21.58 6.48
CA GLN A 93 -11.07 21.21 5.11
C GLN A 93 -12.31 20.86 4.31
N VAL A 94 -12.43 21.44 3.12
CA VAL A 94 -13.53 21.18 2.19
C VAL A 94 -12.98 20.71 0.86
N THR A 95 -13.39 19.52 0.44
CA THR A 95 -13.13 18.97 -0.90
C THR A 95 -14.34 19.21 -1.77
N GLN A 96 -14.20 19.99 -2.83
CA GLN A 96 -15.28 20.28 -3.80
C GLN A 96 -15.09 19.54 -5.12
N ASP A 97 -13.85 19.21 -5.46
CA ASP A 97 -13.46 18.47 -6.65
C ASP A 97 -12.40 17.42 -6.28
N GLU A 98 -12.45 16.25 -6.92
CA GLU A 98 -11.55 15.14 -6.59
C GLU A 98 -10.08 15.48 -6.87
N LEU A 99 -9.81 16.23 -7.94
CA LEU A 99 -8.44 16.49 -8.42
C LEU A 99 -7.95 17.92 -8.13
N ALA A 100 -8.83 18.81 -7.62
CA ALA A 100 -8.46 20.18 -7.28
C ALA A 100 -7.82 20.28 -5.87
N PRO A 101 -7.08 21.37 -5.59
CA PRO A 101 -6.65 21.70 -4.23
C PRO A 101 -7.84 21.78 -3.27
N ARG A 102 -7.63 21.35 -2.02
CA ARG A 102 -8.64 21.46 -0.96
C ARG A 102 -8.71 22.90 -0.47
N ARG A 103 -9.90 23.34 -0.09
CA ARG A 103 -10.09 24.63 0.56
C ARG A 103 -10.00 24.47 2.07
N TYR A 104 -9.45 25.48 2.74
CA TYR A 104 -9.27 25.46 4.20
C TYR A 104 -9.80 26.73 4.83
N PHE A 105 -10.36 26.57 6.04
CA PHE A 105 -10.95 27.67 6.79
C PHE A 105 -10.53 27.59 8.25
N ASP A 106 -10.18 28.74 8.79
CA ASP A 106 -9.93 28.90 10.23
C ASP A 106 -11.27 28.89 10.97
N LEU A 107 -11.39 27.98 11.93
CA LEU A 107 -12.62 27.81 12.71
C LEU A 107 -12.82 28.91 13.76
N SER A 108 -11.79 29.68 14.13
CA SER A 108 -11.89 30.72 15.16
C SER A 108 -12.37 32.07 14.62
N ASN A 109 -12.00 32.39 13.39
CA ASN A 109 -12.30 33.67 12.77
C ASN A 109 -13.04 33.55 11.43
N TYR A 110 -13.34 32.31 10.99
CA TYR A 110 -14.07 31.94 9.78
C TYR A 110 -13.42 32.39 8.48
N ARG A 111 -12.11 32.73 8.49
CA ARG A 111 -11.41 33.17 7.28
C ARG A 111 -11.02 31.97 6.43
N GLU A 112 -11.13 32.12 5.13
CA GLU A 112 -10.53 31.21 4.18
C GLU A 112 -9.00 31.41 4.20
N LEU A 113 -8.28 30.29 4.29
CA LEU A 113 -6.83 30.26 4.30
C LEU A 113 -6.35 30.01 2.88
N ALA A 114 -6.04 31.09 2.16
CA ALA A 114 -5.54 30.99 0.79
C ALA A 114 -4.25 30.16 0.73
N ASP A 115 -4.09 29.34 -0.30
CA ASP A 115 -2.93 28.47 -0.53
C ASP A 115 -2.59 27.51 0.61
N HIS A 116 -3.49 27.33 1.59
CA HIS A 116 -3.22 26.51 2.77
C HIS A 116 -3.00 25.04 2.44
N ASP A 117 -3.54 24.51 1.33
CA ASP A 117 -3.32 23.13 0.90
C ASP A 117 -1.83 22.88 0.58
N VAL A 118 -1.15 23.88 0.03
CA VAL A 118 0.31 23.86 -0.21
C VAL A 118 1.08 23.90 1.12
N GLU A 119 0.70 24.78 2.06
CA GLU A 119 1.34 24.86 3.38
C GLU A 119 1.09 23.60 4.19
N HIS A 120 -0.10 23.03 4.10
CA HIS A 120 -0.45 21.75 4.71
C HIS A 120 0.39 20.60 4.13
N ALA A 121 0.60 20.58 2.83
CA ALA A 121 1.48 19.62 2.17
C ALA A 121 2.94 19.75 2.63
N LYS A 122 3.45 20.97 2.80
CA LYS A 122 4.81 21.22 3.34
C LYS A 122 4.93 20.71 4.78
N TRP A 123 3.93 20.98 5.60
CA TRP A 123 3.89 20.51 6.99
C TRP A 123 3.88 18.98 7.07
N LEU A 124 3.04 18.30 6.28
CA LEU A 124 3.03 16.84 6.18
C LEU A 124 4.36 16.28 5.68
N ALA A 125 4.97 16.93 4.68
CA ALA A 125 6.27 16.53 4.16
C ALA A 125 7.35 16.53 5.26
N ARG A 126 7.39 17.58 6.09
CA ARG A 126 8.31 17.67 7.24
C ARG A 126 8.02 16.63 8.30
N HIS A 127 6.73 16.39 8.62
CA HIS A 127 6.33 15.33 9.55
C HIS A 127 6.87 13.96 9.13
N TYR A 128 6.68 13.61 7.86
CA TYR A 128 7.07 12.29 7.36
C TYR A 128 8.56 12.10 7.10
N THR A 129 9.27 13.18 6.79
CA THR A 129 10.72 13.11 6.53
C THR A 129 11.57 13.41 7.75
N GLY A 130 11.01 14.09 8.77
CA GLY A 130 11.77 14.59 9.91
C GLY A 130 12.67 15.79 9.59
N LEU A 131 12.59 16.34 8.37
CA LEU A 131 13.43 17.46 7.90
C LEU A 131 12.79 18.80 8.27
N ALA A 132 13.01 19.27 9.49
CA ALA A 132 12.43 20.53 9.97
C ALA A 132 13.01 21.75 9.24
N ASP A 133 14.33 21.79 9.06
CA ASP A 133 15.07 23.00 8.64
C ASP A 133 15.52 22.97 7.16
N THR A 134 15.41 21.82 6.49
CA THR A 134 15.79 21.72 5.07
C THR A 134 14.85 22.54 4.20
N ALA A 135 15.41 23.36 3.32
CA ALA A 135 14.63 24.17 2.40
C ALA A 135 13.81 23.29 1.45
N ILE A 136 12.58 23.72 1.16
CA ILE A 136 11.74 23.09 0.15
C ILE A 136 11.99 23.81 -1.17
N LYS A 137 12.47 23.07 -2.17
CA LYS A 137 12.80 23.56 -3.50
C LYS A 137 11.55 23.82 -4.34
N SER A 138 10.56 22.92 -4.27
CA SER A 138 9.30 23.07 -5.01
C SER A 138 8.17 22.26 -4.39
N VAL A 139 6.94 22.75 -4.60
CA VAL A 139 5.71 22.06 -4.27
C VAL A 139 4.79 22.12 -5.49
N THR A 140 4.37 20.97 -6.00
CA THR A 140 3.50 20.90 -7.19
C THR A 140 2.37 19.91 -6.96
N LEU A 141 1.15 20.29 -7.33
CA LEU A 141 0.02 19.36 -7.33
C LEU A 141 0.17 18.41 -8.51
N GLN A 142 0.07 17.11 -8.23
CA GLN A 142 0.12 16.05 -9.22
C GLN A 142 -1.21 15.28 -9.23
N THR A 143 -1.87 15.28 -10.39
CA THR A 143 -3.19 14.69 -10.60
C THR A 143 -3.17 13.41 -11.42
N GLN A 144 -1.98 12.98 -11.85
CA GLN A 144 -1.78 11.78 -12.64
C GLN A 144 -0.56 11.00 -12.15
N PHE A 145 -0.57 9.69 -12.35
CA PHE A 145 0.61 8.85 -12.09
C PHE A 145 1.65 9.06 -13.20
N ASP A 146 2.93 8.97 -12.80
CA ASP A 146 4.07 9.06 -13.71
C ASP A 146 5.16 8.03 -13.36
N HIS A 147 6.32 8.14 -14.01
CA HIS A 147 7.45 7.25 -13.75
C HIS A 147 8.01 7.34 -12.33
N ALA A 148 8.04 8.54 -11.74
CA ALA A 148 8.56 8.76 -10.39
C ALA A 148 7.50 8.44 -9.32
N TYR A 149 6.23 8.60 -9.68
CA TYR A 149 5.08 8.30 -8.83
C TYR A 149 4.10 7.36 -9.55
N PRO A 150 4.42 6.06 -9.66
CA PRO A 150 3.62 5.10 -10.41
C PRO A 150 2.32 4.73 -9.66
N TRP A 151 1.36 4.19 -10.43
CA TRP A 151 0.03 3.76 -9.96
C TRP A 151 0.02 2.91 -8.66
N VAL A 152 1.06 2.15 -8.40
CA VAL A 152 1.17 1.35 -7.17
C VAL A 152 1.05 2.18 -5.88
N ASN A 153 1.21 3.49 -5.95
CA ASN A 153 1.02 4.42 -4.83
C ASN A 153 -0.45 4.73 -4.54
N ARG A 154 -1.36 4.47 -5.47
CA ARG A 154 -2.83 4.46 -5.33
C ARG A 154 -3.52 5.81 -5.07
N LEU A 155 -2.87 6.80 -4.48
CA LEU A 155 -3.49 8.07 -4.09
C LEU A 155 -3.26 9.15 -5.13
N LEU A 156 -4.32 9.85 -5.51
CA LEU A 156 -4.35 11.08 -6.29
C LEU A 156 -5.52 11.96 -5.82
N PRO A 157 -5.40 13.28 -5.96
CA PRO A 157 -4.19 14.04 -6.28
C PRO A 157 -3.23 14.06 -5.09
N VAL A 158 -1.96 14.29 -5.35
CA VAL A 158 -0.93 14.41 -4.32
C VAL A 158 -0.10 15.67 -4.54
N TYR A 159 0.45 16.20 -3.46
CA TYR A 159 1.50 17.20 -3.59
C TYR A 159 2.86 16.51 -3.63
N LYS A 160 3.60 16.78 -4.71
CA LYS A 160 5.01 16.47 -4.85
C LYS A 160 5.80 17.57 -4.17
N VAL A 161 6.45 17.26 -3.05
CA VAL A 161 7.30 18.19 -2.29
C VAL A 161 8.75 17.77 -2.45
N ALA A 162 9.53 18.56 -3.18
CA ALA A 162 10.96 18.35 -3.39
C ALA A 162 11.76 19.21 -2.40
N PHE A 163 12.68 18.58 -1.68
CA PHE A 163 13.60 19.26 -0.77
C PHE A 163 14.86 19.72 -1.51
N ASP A 164 15.47 20.78 -1.05
CA ASP A 164 16.79 21.23 -1.51
C ASP A 164 17.86 20.41 -0.77
N SER A 165 17.97 19.16 -1.16
CA SER A 165 18.89 18.19 -0.59
C SER A 165 19.82 17.63 -1.67
N PRO A 166 21.08 17.24 -1.31
CA PRO A 166 22.07 16.75 -2.28
C PRO A 166 21.63 15.49 -3.05
N ASP A 167 20.72 14.71 -2.47
CA ASP A 167 20.19 13.48 -3.04
C ASP A 167 18.86 13.66 -3.79
N GLY A 168 18.34 14.89 -3.90
CA GLY A 168 17.06 15.19 -4.56
C GLY A 168 15.84 14.59 -3.86
N LEU A 169 15.84 14.55 -2.51
CA LEU A 169 14.76 13.95 -1.75
C LEU A 169 13.41 14.56 -2.11
N THR A 170 12.47 13.71 -2.45
CA THR A 170 11.11 14.08 -2.84
C THR A 170 10.09 13.20 -2.13
N ILE A 171 9.09 13.83 -1.53
CA ILE A 171 7.96 13.14 -0.91
C ILE A 171 6.65 13.52 -1.59
N TYR A 172 5.75 12.55 -1.71
CA TYR A 172 4.39 12.74 -2.17
C TYR A 172 3.45 12.63 -0.99
N VAL A 173 2.61 13.63 -0.77
CA VAL A 173 1.64 13.68 0.32
C VAL A 173 0.24 13.92 -0.20
N HIS A 174 -0.74 13.22 0.39
CA HIS A 174 -2.15 13.34 0.06
C HIS A 174 -2.85 14.10 1.18
N THR A 175 -3.19 15.35 0.92
CA THR A 175 -3.69 16.29 1.94
C THR A 175 -5.09 15.96 2.46
N GLU A 176 -5.94 15.28 1.66
CA GLU A 176 -7.26 14.87 2.13
C GLU A 176 -7.18 13.83 3.27
N THR A 177 -6.24 12.89 3.21
CA THR A 177 -6.08 11.85 4.23
C THR A 177 -4.92 12.09 5.17
N ASN A 178 -4.17 13.19 4.97
CA ASN A 178 -2.91 13.47 5.66
C ASN A 178 -1.88 12.34 5.51
N ALA A 179 -2.00 11.52 4.47
CA ALA A 179 -1.17 10.34 4.27
C ALA A 179 0.09 10.63 3.45
N GLN A 180 1.17 9.96 3.82
CA GLN A 180 2.34 9.82 2.96
C GLN A 180 1.99 8.87 1.81
N ALA A 181 2.13 9.33 0.59
CA ALA A 181 1.79 8.58 -0.62
C ALA A 181 3.03 7.94 -1.29
N GLY A 182 4.18 8.61 -1.27
CA GLY A 182 5.42 8.08 -1.83
C GLY A 182 6.63 8.85 -1.31
N LEU A 183 7.79 8.18 -1.25
CA LEU A 183 9.08 8.78 -0.91
C LEU A 183 10.14 8.27 -1.88
N THR A 184 10.86 9.20 -2.51
CA THR A 184 11.92 8.87 -3.46
C THR A 184 13.07 9.88 -3.37
N ASN A 185 14.19 9.53 -3.98
CA ASN A 185 15.29 10.43 -4.29
C ASN A 185 15.85 10.07 -5.67
N ASP A 186 16.84 10.79 -6.16
CA ASP A 186 17.41 10.58 -7.50
C ASP A 186 17.90 9.14 -7.69
N TYR A 187 18.62 8.62 -6.70
CA TYR A 187 19.12 7.23 -6.73
C TYR A 187 17.98 6.21 -6.81
N LYS A 188 16.99 6.30 -5.92
CA LYS A 188 15.86 5.36 -5.91
C LYS A 188 15.05 5.46 -7.20
N THR A 189 14.83 6.65 -7.72
CA THR A 189 14.12 6.88 -9.00
C THR A 189 14.85 6.20 -10.15
N GLN A 190 16.19 6.33 -10.22
CA GLN A 190 17.00 5.69 -11.25
C GLN A 190 16.94 4.15 -11.13
N VAL A 191 17.16 3.59 -9.94
CA VAL A 191 17.11 2.12 -9.72
C VAL A 191 15.72 1.56 -10.00
N GLN A 192 14.66 2.29 -9.62
CA GLN A 192 13.28 1.93 -9.94
C GLN A 192 13.01 1.95 -11.45
N GLY A 193 13.58 2.92 -12.18
CA GLY A 193 13.54 2.95 -13.64
C GLY A 193 14.15 1.68 -14.26
N TRP A 194 15.35 1.29 -13.82
CA TRP A 194 16.00 0.05 -14.26
C TRP A 194 15.17 -1.20 -13.91
N PHE A 195 14.62 -1.24 -12.69
CA PHE A 195 13.73 -2.34 -12.29
C PHE A 195 12.51 -2.43 -13.23
N ARG A 196 11.82 -1.34 -13.49
CA ARG A 196 10.66 -1.33 -14.38
C ARG A 196 11.03 -1.72 -15.81
N THR A 197 12.17 -1.25 -16.32
CA THR A 197 12.63 -1.58 -17.67
C THR A 197 12.95 -3.07 -17.83
N LEU A 198 13.68 -3.66 -16.87
CA LEU A 198 14.18 -5.03 -16.97
C LEU A 198 13.20 -6.07 -16.40
N HIS A 199 12.49 -5.75 -15.31
CA HIS A 199 11.63 -6.71 -14.60
C HIS A 199 10.21 -6.74 -15.12
N THR A 200 9.60 -5.59 -15.38
CA THR A 200 8.20 -5.48 -15.81
C THR A 200 8.03 -5.11 -17.29
N TRP A 201 9.12 -4.77 -17.97
CA TRP A 201 9.14 -4.38 -19.39
C TRP A 201 8.18 -3.22 -19.69
N HIS A 202 8.10 -2.23 -18.80
CA HIS A 202 7.18 -1.09 -18.90
C HIS A 202 7.34 -0.28 -20.21
N TRP A 203 8.47 -0.39 -20.90
CA TRP A 203 8.70 0.21 -22.21
C TRP A 203 7.79 -0.37 -23.31
N LEU A 204 7.03 -1.45 -23.00
CA LEU A 204 5.98 -2.03 -23.84
C LEU A 204 4.57 -1.72 -23.29
N ASP A 205 4.39 -0.78 -22.36
CA ASP A 205 3.07 -0.50 -21.80
C ASP A 205 2.06 -0.04 -22.85
N ASP A 206 2.50 0.68 -23.90
CA ASP A 206 1.65 1.05 -25.04
C ASP A 206 1.21 -0.17 -25.89
N PHE A 207 1.86 -1.32 -25.72
CA PHE A 207 1.56 -2.59 -26.37
C PHE A 207 1.31 -3.70 -25.33
N GLU A 208 0.37 -3.46 -24.42
CA GLU A 208 0.16 -4.31 -23.25
C GLU A 208 -0.02 -5.80 -23.59
N TYR A 209 -0.83 -6.14 -24.61
CA TYR A 209 -1.01 -7.53 -25.02
C TYR A 209 0.29 -8.18 -25.49
N ALA A 210 1.12 -7.46 -26.23
CA ALA A 210 2.43 -7.94 -26.66
C ALA A 210 3.37 -8.13 -25.47
N ARG A 211 3.37 -7.22 -24.52
CA ARG A 211 4.13 -7.31 -23.26
C ARG A 211 3.71 -8.55 -22.48
N VAL A 212 2.43 -8.73 -22.22
CA VAL A 212 1.90 -9.88 -21.47
C VAL A 212 2.24 -11.19 -22.17
N LEU A 213 2.09 -11.26 -23.49
CA LEU A 213 2.41 -12.45 -24.27
C LEU A 213 3.90 -12.78 -24.22
N LEU A 214 4.78 -11.82 -24.49
CA LEU A 214 6.23 -12.06 -24.53
C LEU A 214 6.80 -12.42 -23.16
N VAL A 215 6.46 -11.64 -22.12
CA VAL A 215 6.89 -11.91 -20.75
C VAL A 215 6.30 -13.24 -20.27
N GLY A 216 5.01 -13.50 -20.55
CA GLY A 216 4.34 -14.74 -20.20
C GLY A 216 4.98 -15.97 -20.85
N LEU A 217 5.33 -15.91 -22.15
CA LEU A 217 6.03 -16.99 -22.83
C LEU A 217 7.41 -17.29 -22.22
N LEU A 218 8.18 -16.24 -21.91
CA LEU A 218 9.49 -16.41 -21.29
C LEU A 218 9.39 -16.95 -19.86
N MET A 219 8.39 -16.51 -19.08
CA MET A 219 8.10 -17.08 -17.76
C MET A 219 7.66 -18.54 -17.85
N LEU A 220 6.82 -18.89 -18.84
CA LEU A 220 6.43 -20.28 -19.10
C LEU A 220 7.64 -21.15 -19.44
N VAL A 221 8.59 -20.64 -20.22
CA VAL A 221 9.88 -21.34 -20.50
C VAL A 221 10.64 -21.62 -19.21
N LEU A 222 10.67 -20.67 -18.28
CA LEU A 222 11.31 -20.88 -16.95
C LEU A 222 10.59 -21.97 -16.16
N VAL A 223 9.27 -21.92 -16.09
CA VAL A 223 8.45 -22.93 -15.39
C VAL A 223 8.71 -24.32 -15.98
N LEU A 224 8.63 -24.46 -17.31
CA LEU A 224 8.84 -25.74 -18.00
C LEU A 224 10.29 -26.25 -17.86
N SER A 225 11.27 -25.34 -17.93
CA SER A 225 12.68 -25.69 -17.70
C SER A 225 12.93 -26.18 -16.28
N THR A 226 12.30 -25.53 -15.29
CA THR A 226 12.40 -25.92 -13.88
C THR A 226 11.72 -27.26 -13.61
N LEU A 227 10.50 -27.49 -14.15
CA LEU A 227 9.78 -28.76 -14.01
C LEU A 227 10.53 -29.92 -14.66
N THR A 228 11.08 -29.73 -15.86
CA THR A 228 11.89 -30.75 -16.53
C THR A 228 13.20 -31.01 -15.80
N GLY A 229 13.85 -29.96 -15.27
CA GLY A 229 15.03 -30.06 -14.43
C GLY A 229 14.76 -30.83 -13.12
N MET A 230 13.63 -30.53 -12.46
CA MET A 230 13.17 -31.24 -11.26
C MET A 230 12.95 -32.73 -11.55
N ALA A 231 12.26 -33.08 -12.65
CA ALA A 231 12.03 -34.47 -13.04
C ALA A 231 13.37 -35.22 -13.25
N LEU A 232 14.36 -34.57 -13.84
CA LEU A 232 15.71 -35.14 -14.04
C LEU A 232 16.45 -35.32 -12.71
N VAL A 233 16.44 -34.32 -11.85
CA VAL A 233 17.13 -34.35 -10.56
C VAL A 233 16.56 -35.43 -9.62
N LEU A 234 15.24 -35.58 -9.57
CA LEU A 234 14.57 -36.58 -8.73
C LEU A 234 14.71 -38.02 -9.26
N SER A 235 14.99 -38.19 -10.57
CA SER A 235 15.02 -39.49 -11.20
C SER A 235 16.44 -40.02 -11.54
N ILE A 236 17.42 -39.13 -11.73
CA ILE A 236 18.80 -39.51 -12.12
C ILE A 236 19.71 -39.47 -10.90
N LYS A 237 20.35 -40.60 -10.60
CA LYS A 237 21.35 -40.67 -9.53
C LYS A 237 22.62 -39.92 -9.93
N ARG A 238 23.21 -39.24 -8.93
CA ARG A 238 24.54 -38.66 -9.05
C ARG A 238 25.56 -39.78 -9.34
N SER A 239 26.42 -39.55 -10.33
CA SER A 239 27.46 -40.51 -10.70
C SER A 239 28.85 -40.03 -10.28
N ALA A 240 29.65 -40.89 -9.64
CA ALA A 240 31.03 -40.60 -9.32
C ALA A 240 31.89 -40.39 -10.56
N LYS A 241 31.51 -40.99 -11.70
CA LYS A 241 32.19 -40.85 -13.01
C LYS A 241 31.82 -39.58 -13.77
N ALA A 242 30.85 -38.78 -13.28
CA ALA A 242 30.48 -37.55 -13.93
C ALA A 242 31.50 -36.43 -13.64
N THR A 243 31.61 -35.45 -14.56
CA THR A 243 32.44 -34.27 -14.34
C THR A 243 31.97 -33.50 -13.09
N TRP A 244 32.89 -32.80 -12.43
CA TRP A 244 32.57 -32.02 -11.24
C TRP A 244 31.45 -31.00 -11.53
N GLN A 245 31.49 -30.35 -12.71
CA GLN A 245 30.46 -29.38 -13.13
C GLN A 245 29.06 -30.02 -13.18
N ARG A 246 28.96 -31.24 -13.71
CA ARG A 246 27.68 -31.97 -13.77
C ARG A 246 27.19 -32.34 -12.37
N ASN A 247 28.10 -32.76 -11.50
CA ASN A 247 27.76 -33.11 -10.12
C ASN A 247 27.33 -31.89 -9.33
N VAL A 248 28.01 -30.73 -9.50
CA VAL A 248 27.62 -29.46 -8.87
C VAL A 248 26.28 -28.99 -9.39
N HIS A 249 26.06 -28.99 -10.73
CA HIS A 249 24.76 -28.65 -11.32
C HIS A 249 23.63 -29.51 -10.76
N HIS A 250 23.83 -30.81 -10.63
CA HIS A 250 22.86 -31.72 -10.05
C HIS A 250 22.63 -31.49 -8.55
N LEU A 251 23.66 -31.18 -7.78
CA LEU A 251 23.53 -30.89 -6.34
C LEU A 251 22.79 -29.58 -6.07
N VAL A 252 23.20 -28.53 -6.78
CA VAL A 252 22.55 -27.20 -6.63
C VAL A 252 21.09 -27.25 -7.07
N ALA A 253 20.77 -28.05 -8.11
CA ALA A 253 19.40 -28.21 -8.56
C ALA A 253 18.46 -28.72 -7.47
N TYR A 254 18.93 -29.58 -6.53
CA TYR A 254 18.12 -30.00 -5.39
C TYR A 254 17.74 -28.86 -4.45
N ALA A 255 18.62 -27.86 -4.29
CA ALA A 255 18.37 -26.74 -3.39
C ALA A 255 17.49 -25.65 -4.02
N ILE A 256 17.62 -25.44 -5.35
CA ILE A 256 17.04 -24.24 -5.98
C ILE A 256 15.79 -24.49 -6.83
N TRP A 257 15.44 -25.76 -7.19
CA TRP A 257 14.28 -26.02 -8.06
C TRP A 257 12.96 -25.49 -7.47
N LEU A 258 12.77 -25.63 -6.14
CA LEU A 258 11.54 -25.17 -5.47
C LEU A 258 11.45 -23.64 -5.42
N PRO A 259 12.48 -22.90 -4.98
CA PRO A 259 12.54 -21.45 -5.11
C PRO A 259 12.30 -20.96 -6.55
N LEU A 260 12.96 -21.56 -7.55
CA LEU A 260 12.79 -21.14 -8.96
C LEU A 260 11.37 -21.37 -9.47
N LEU A 261 10.77 -22.51 -9.13
CA LEU A 261 9.38 -22.78 -9.46
C LEU A 261 8.44 -21.80 -8.77
N GLY A 262 8.71 -21.48 -7.50
CA GLY A 262 7.97 -20.48 -6.74
C GLY A 262 8.03 -19.11 -7.40
N PHE A 263 9.22 -18.59 -7.70
CA PHE A 263 9.40 -17.29 -8.34
C PHE A 263 8.78 -17.22 -9.75
N SER A 264 9.08 -18.21 -10.62
CA SER A 264 8.60 -18.19 -11.98
C SER A 264 7.10 -18.47 -12.09
N GLY A 265 6.58 -19.42 -11.33
CA GLY A 265 5.15 -19.77 -11.32
C GLY A 265 4.28 -18.66 -10.74
N SER A 266 4.67 -18.10 -9.58
CA SER A 266 3.94 -16.97 -8.99
C SER A 266 4.06 -15.69 -9.82
N GLY A 267 5.22 -15.45 -10.45
CA GLY A 267 5.40 -14.31 -11.35
C GLY A 267 4.53 -14.41 -12.60
N LEU A 268 4.42 -15.60 -13.20
CA LEU A 268 3.53 -15.85 -14.32
C LEU A 268 2.06 -15.66 -13.92
N TYR A 269 1.65 -16.21 -12.77
CA TYR A 269 0.29 -16.04 -12.26
C TYR A 269 -0.05 -14.57 -11.99
N HIS A 270 0.87 -13.84 -11.35
CA HIS A 270 0.73 -12.41 -11.10
C HIS A 270 0.55 -11.61 -12.40
N LEU A 271 1.39 -11.87 -13.41
CA LEU A 271 1.31 -11.21 -14.71
C LEU A 271 -0.05 -11.44 -15.39
N LEU A 272 -0.50 -12.69 -15.44
CA LEU A 272 -1.76 -13.05 -16.10
C LEU A 272 -2.96 -12.50 -15.33
N HIS A 273 -2.94 -12.56 -14.00
CA HIS A 273 -3.98 -11.98 -13.16
C HIS A 273 -4.07 -10.47 -13.33
N ALA A 274 -2.92 -9.77 -13.29
CA ALA A 274 -2.88 -8.31 -13.44
C ALA A 274 -3.41 -7.83 -14.82
N ALA A 275 -3.26 -8.66 -15.86
CA ALA A 275 -3.75 -8.34 -17.21
C ALA A 275 -5.28 -8.41 -17.36
N ILE A 276 -5.98 -9.10 -16.43
CA ILE A 276 -7.44 -9.32 -16.51
C ILE A 276 -8.18 -8.78 -15.28
N ALA A 277 -7.46 -8.32 -14.25
CA ALA A 277 -8.08 -7.87 -13.00
C ALA A 277 -8.60 -6.45 -13.13
N ASP A 278 -9.86 -6.26 -12.75
CA ASP A 278 -10.41 -4.93 -12.55
C ASP A 278 -9.79 -4.27 -11.33
N GLN A 279 -9.53 -2.97 -11.45
CA GLN A 279 -8.93 -2.18 -10.38
C GLN A 279 -9.99 -1.27 -9.75
N HIS A 280 -10.37 -1.55 -8.52
CA HIS A 280 -11.44 -0.86 -7.80
C HIS A 280 -10.91 -0.10 -6.57
N ASN A 281 -9.83 0.67 -6.74
CA ASN A 281 -9.21 1.38 -5.61
C ASN A 281 -9.52 2.87 -5.65
N GLY A 282 -9.86 3.44 -4.48
CA GLY A 282 -10.02 4.87 -4.32
C GLY A 282 -11.34 5.43 -4.88
N LEU A 283 -12.34 4.58 -5.14
CA LEU A 283 -13.66 5.02 -5.58
C LEU A 283 -14.42 5.66 -4.42
N ARG A 284 -14.93 6.88 -4.61
CA ARG A 284 -15.82 7.52 -3.63
C ARG A 284 -17.20 6.89 -3.71
N LEU A 285 -17.61 6.22 -2.65
CA LEU A 285 -18.97 5.66 -2.49
C LEU A 285 -19.93 6.69 -1.87
N ALA A 286 -19.41 7.60 -1.04
CA ALA A 286 -20.19 8.66 -0.47
C ALA A 286 -20.77 9.56 -1.56
N GLN A 287 -22.07 9.81 -1.51
CA GLN A 287 -22.74 10.76 -2.41
C GLN A 287 -22.22 12.17 -2.15
N PRO A 288 -22.12 13.02 -3.18
CA PRO A 288 -21.84 14.43 -2.99
C PRO A 288 -22.81 15.04 -1.98
N LEU A 289 -22.25 15.78 -1.04
CA LEU A 289 -23.03 16.48 -0.02
C LEU A 289 -23.60 17.75 -0.63
N THR A 290 -24.92 17.90 -0.55
CA THR A 290 -25.63 19.14 -0.87
C THR A 290 -26.55 19.44 0.30
N TRP A 291 -26.68 20.69 0.73
CA TRP A 291 -27.52 21.03 1.86
C TRP A 291 -28.16 22.42 1.71
N GLN A 292 -29.23 22.61 2.43
CA GLN A 292 -29.87 23.90 2.62
C GLN A 292 -29.51 24.48 3.99
N ASP A 293 -29.73 25.79 4.18
CA ASP A 293 -29.35 26.50 5.40
C ASP A 293 -30.01 25.93 6.67
N ASP A 294 -31.19 25.34 6.57
CA ASP A 294 -31.95 24.77 7.69
C ASP A 294 -31.46 23.34 8.07
N GLU A 295 -30.67 22.69 7.24
CA GLU A 295 -30.09 21.35 7.53
C GLU A 295 -28.84 21.43 8.41
N LEU A 296 -28.17 22.61 8.45
CA LEU A 296 -26.99 22.87 9.27
C LEU A 296 -27.30 23.88 10.37
N ASN A 297 -27.76 23.42 11.50
CA ASN A 297 -28.16 24.30 12.60
C ASN A 297 -26.94 24.78 13.39
N GLN A 298 -26.76 26.09 13.52
CA GLN A 298 -25.66 26.72 14.26
C GLN A 298 -25.83 26.65 15.79
N GLN A 299 -27.05 26.52 16.29
CA GLN A 299 -27.34 26.60 17.72
C GLN A 299 -27.25 25.29 18.49
N ILE A 300 -27.06 24.18 17.79
CA ILE A 300 -27.13 22.82 18.33
C ILE A 300 -26.06 22.57 19.39
N TRP A 301 -24.93 23.25 19.29
CA TRP A 301 -23.71 22.96 20.03
C TRP A 301 -23.47 23.87 21.24
N SER A 302 -24.41 24.73 21.55
CA SER A 302 -24.33 25.68 22.67
C SER A 302 -24.48 25.04 24.05
N SER A 303 -24.78 23.74 24.13
CA SER A 303 -24.93 23.03 25.40
C SER A 303 -23.58 22.59 25.96
N LYS A 304 -23.46 22.67 27.28
CA LYS A 304 -22.28 22.29 28.09
C LYS A 304 -21.80 20.84 27.93
N GLU A 305 -22.38 20.07 27.02
CA GLU A 305 -22.17 18.63 26.85
C GLU A 305 -20.95 18.28 25.98
N LEU A 306 -20.32 19.25 25.29
CA LEU A 306 -19.19 19.00 24.39
C LEU A 306 -17.82 19.21 25.03
N GLY A 307 -17.67 18.88 26.31
CA GLY A 307 -16.39 18.95 27.05
C GLY A 307 -15.37 17.87 26.70
N PHE A 308 -15.61 17.07 25.68
CA PHE A 308 -14.71 15.99 25.29
C PHE A 308 -13.85 16.35 24.06
N MET A 309 -12.80 15.55 23.86
CA MET A 309 -11.86 15.74 22.77
C MET A 309 -12.15 14.76 21.64
N LEU A 310 -11.82 15.17 20.41
CA LEU A 310 -12.01 14.41 19.19
C LEU A 310 -10.68 14.14 18.50
N ASN A 311 -10.59 13.04 17.78
CA ASN A 311 -9.49 12.77 16.83
C ASN A 311 -9.77 13.33 15.43
N GLY A 312 -11.01 13.68 15.14
CA GLY A 312 -11.44 14.23 13.86
C GLY A 312 -12.97 14.34 13.78
N LEU A 313 -13.41 15.07 12.76
CA LEU A 313 -14.81 15.25 12.44
C LEU A 313 -14.98 15.18 10.94
N SER A 314 -16.06 14.55 10.46
CA SER A 314 -16.52 14.63 9.08
C SER A 314 -18.04 14.82 9.01
N LEU A 315 -18.48 15.56 8.00
CA LEU A 315 -19.89 15.69 7.63
C LEU A 315 -20.20 14.62 6.58
N ILE A 316 -21.26 13.87 6.77
CA ILE A 316 -21.68 12.77 5.89
C ILE A 316 -23.19 12.73 5.76
N ARG A 317 -23.72 11.93 4.83
CA ARG A 317 -25.14 11.55 4.81
C ARG A 317 -25.31 10.14 5.34
N ASP A 318 -26.36 9.94 6.14
CA ASP A 318 -26.79 8.60 6.53
C ASP A 318 -27.52 7.91 5.35
N PRO A 319 -27.85 6.61 5.46
CA PRO A 319 -28.57 5.89 4.40
C PRO A 319 -29.96 6.44 4.08
N GLN A 320 -30.56 7.23 4.99
CA GLN A 320 -31.84 7.91 4.80
C GLN A 320 -31.68 9.29 4.16
N GLY A 321 -30.44 9.69 3.84
CA GLY A 321 -30.12 10.97 3.23
C GLY A 321 -30.03 12.14 4.20
N GLN A 322 -30.10 11.93 5.52
CA GLN A 322 -29.96 12.98 6.52
C GLN A 322 -28.50 13.37 6.69
N LEU A 323 -28.27 14.66 6.88
CA LEU A 323 -26.93 15.19 7.14
C LEU A 323 -26.56 14.96 8.60
N ILE A 324 -25.42 14.31 8.83
CA ILE A 324 -24.93 13.95 10.16
C ILE A 324 -23.44 14.25 10.30
N TYR A 325 -23.02 14.62 11.51
CA TYR A 325 -21.62 14.71 11.88
C TYR A 325 -21.16 13.36 12.42
N ARG A 326 -20.07 12.84 11.85
CA ARG A 326 -19.31 11.72 12.39
C ARG A 326 -18.14 12.25 13.21
N LEU A 327 -18.14 11.99 14.51
CA LEU A 327 -17.12 12.41 15.46
C LEU A 327 -16.22 11.22 15.79
N SER A 328 -14.96 11.28 15.42
CA SER A 328 -13.97 10.27 15.80
C SER A 328 -13.48 10.54 17.21
N LEU A 329 -13.64 9.56 18.11
CA LEU A 329 -13.27 9.69 19.51
C LEU A 329 -11.83 9.18 19.77
N PRO A 330 -11.09 9.77 20.71
CA PRO A 330 -9.84 9.17 21.19
C PRO A 330 -10.11 7.87 21.94
N SER A 331 -9.09 7.03 22.12
CA SER A 331 -9.21 5.82 22.95
C SER A 331 -9.20 6.18 24.43
N ASN A 332 -10.22 5.77 25.18
CA ASN A 332 -10.26 5.86 26.63
C ASN A 332 -9.52 4.70 27.33
N LYS A 333 -9.14 3.68 26.59
CA LYS A 333 -8.32 2.59 27.14
C LYS A 333 -6.85 3.02 27.12
N ALA A 334 -6.29 3.36 28.28
CA ALA A 334 -4.83 3.38 28.48
C ALA A 334 -4.29 2.00 28.05
N GLY A 335 -3.74 1.93 26.82
CA GLY A 335 -3.40 0.67 26.18
C GLY A 335 -2.27 -0.04 26.93
N LYS A 336 -2.56 -1.18 27.47
CA LYS A 336 -1.56 -2.23 27.65
C LYS A 336 -1.29 -2.81 26.25
N GLY A 337 -0.16 -2.45 25.66
CA GLY A 337 0.33 -3.08 24.44
C GLY A 337 0.54 -2.09 23.27
N GLY A 338 1.73 -1.55 23.18
CA GLY A 338 2.23 -0.76 22.07
C GLY A 338 3.14 0.35 22.61
N HIS A 339 4.43 0.24 22.37
CA HIS A 339 5.36 1.32 22.69
C HIS A 339 4.96 2.59 21.92
N VAL A 340 4.20 3.46 22.59
CA VAL A 340 3.92 4.82 22.13
C VAL A 340 5.15 5.63 22.51
N HIS A 341 5.93 6.07 21.55
CA HIS A 341 6.86 7.15 21.76
C HIS A 341 6.06 8.42 22.07
N ASP A 342 5.97 8.74 23.36
CA ASP A 342 5.32 9.93 23.87
C ASP A 342 5.97 11.20 23.31
N ALA A 343 5.11 12.12 22.96
CA ALA A 343 5.45 13.49 22.61
C ALA A 343 6.18 14.15 23.80
N VAL A 344 7.24 14.86 23.46
CA VAL A 344 8.13 15.64 24.29
C VAL A 344 7.38 16.46 25.34
N LYS A 345 7.59 16.14 26.63
CA LYS A 345 7.40 17.08 27.75
C LYS A 345 8.55 18.06 27.73
N THR A 346 8.26 19.31 27.41
CA THR A 346 9.16 20.45 27.66
C THR A 346 9.19 20.75 29.16
N THR A 347 10.19 20.27 29.87
CA THR A 347 10.69 20.90 31.09
C THR A 347 12.20 20.92 30.96
N GLY A 348 12.74 22.16 30.98
CA GLY A 348 14.16 22.41 30.77
C GLY A 348 15.05 21.78 31.83
N LYS A 349 16.16 21.28 31.36
CA LYS A 349 17.53 21.51 31.88
C LYS A 349 18.50 20.87 30.87
N ASP A 350 19.52 21.63 30.55
CA ASP A 350 20.60 21.33 29.62
C ASP A 350 21.33 20.03 29.98
N GLU A 351 21.39 19.12 28.99
CA GLU A 351 22.54 18.23 28.82
C GLU A 351 22.65 17.87 27.35
N HIS A 352 23.74 18.30 26.71
CA HIS A 352 24.11 17.94 25.34
C HIS A 352 24.29 16.42 25.22
N ARG A 353 23.25 15.74 24.69
CA ARG A 353 23.38 14.41 24.10
C ARG A 353 22.82 14.45 22.68
N HIS A 354 23.69 14.35 21.69
CA HIS A 354 23.33 14.06 20.32
C HIS A 354 22.64 12.67 20.28
N HIS A 355 21.34 12.63 20.51
CA HIS A 355 20.52 11.47 20.15
C HIS A 355 20.11 11.65 18.69
N GLY A 356 20.86 11.07 17.77
CA GLY A 356 20.39 10.86 16.41
C GLY A 356 19.07 10.07 16.49
N HIS A 357 17.96 10.68 16.09
CA HIS A 357 16.69 9.98 15.94
C HIS A 357 16.88 8.87 14.89
N GLN A 358 17.01 7.63 15.33
CA GLN A 358 17.02 6.50 14.42
C GLN A 358 15.65 6.45 13.74
N ALA A 359 15.63 6.51 12.41
CA ALA A 359 14.42 6.32 11.63
C ALA A 359 13.76 4.98 12.04
N PRO A 360 12.43 4.95 12.22
CA PRO A 360 11.73 3.74 12.64
C PRO A 360 12.02 2.60 11.67
N GLN A 361 12.12 1.39 12.17
CA GLN A 361 12.31 0.20 11.35
C GLN A 361 11.14 0.09 10.36
N ARG A 362 11.44 -0.26 9.11
CA ARG A 362 10.42 -0.31 8.04
C ARG A 362 9.24 -1.22 8.36
N ASP A 363 9.44 -2.25 9.15
CA ASP A 363 8.40 -3.19 9.54
C ASP A 363 7.40 -2.60 10.55
N ALA A 364 7.75 -1.51 11.24
CA ALA A 364 6.83 -0.77 12.11
C ALA A 364 5.59 -0.20 11.41
N ILE A 365 5.59 -0.13 10.07
CA ILE A 365 4.36 0.20 9.31
C ILE A 365 3.24 -0.83 9.53
N TYR A 366 3.58 -2.06 9.91
CA TYR A 366 2.63 -3.14 10.16
C TYR A 366 2.11 -3.18 11.61
N ASP A 367 2.68 -2.39 12.52
CA ASP A 367 2.20 -2.26 13.90
C ASP A 367 0.80 -1.61 13.95
N GLY A 368 0.48 -0.84 12.89
CA GLY A 368 -0.84 -0.23 12.74
C GLY A 368 -1.07 0.97 13.64
N ILE A 369 -2.34 1.24 13.88
CA ILE A 369 -2.79 2.35 14.74
C ILE A 369 -3.54 1.80 15.95
N ALA A 370 -3.54 2.56 17.04
CA ALA A 370 -4.32 2.20 18.23
C ALA A 370 -5.82 2.17 17.90
N ILE A 371 -6.52 1.22 18.50
CA ILE A 371 -7.99 1.16 18.43
C ILE A 371 -8.56 2.37 19.18
N THR A 372 -9.41 3.12 18.52
CA THR A 372 -10.15 4.25 19.09
C THR A 372 -11.52 3.80 19.61
N ASP A 373 -12.17 4.63 20.41
CA ASP A 373 -13.55 4.40 20.76
C ASP A 373 -14.45 4.50 19.51
N PRO A 374 -15.63 3.85 19.48
CA PRO A 374 -16.57 3.96 18.38
C PRO A 374 -16.91 5.42 18.06
N ALA A 375 -17.06 5.75 16.79
CA ALA A 375 -17.45 7.10 16.39
C ALA A 375 -18.86 7.45 16.91
N LEU A 376 -19.02 8.70 17.34
CA LEU A 376 -20.29 9.27 17.74
C LEU A 376 -20.94 9.96 16.51
N TYR A 377 -22.23 9.77 16.35
CA TYR A 377 -22.99 10.35 15.26
C TYR A 377 -24.03 11.34 15.79
N ILE A 378 -24.07 12.53 15.19
CA ILE A 378 -24.95 13.63 15.63
C ILE A 378 -25.66 14.22 14.41
N SER A 379 -26.98 14.38 14.49
CA SER A 379 -27.75 15.03 13.44
C SER A 379 -27.30 16.48 13.25
N ALA A 380 -26.99 16.86 12.02
CA ALA A 380 -26.60 18.24 11.70
C ALA A 380 -27.75 19.23 11.86
N LYS A 381 -28.97 18.75 11.76
CA LYS A 381 -30.20 19.58 11.89
C LYS A 381 -30.64 19.77 13.34
N THR A 382 -30.61 18.71 14.16
CA THR A 382 -31.19 18.75 15.50
C THR A 382 -30.13 18.76 16.62
N GLY A 383 -28.89 18.36 16.37
CA GLY A 383 -27.83 18.21 17.36
C GLY A 383 -27.98 17.00 18.27
N LEU A 384 -29.01 16.23 18.06
CA LEU A 384 -29.21 15.03 18.85
C LEU A 384 -28.33 13.89 18.37
N GLN A 385 -27.88 13.09 19.31
CA GLN A 385 -27.16 11.86 19.01
C GLN A 385 -28.06 10.92 18.21
N VAL A 386 -27.52 10.38 17.11
CA VAL A 386 -28.19 9.39 16.27
C VAL A 386 -27.69 8.01 16.65
N ALA A 387 -28.61 7.04 16.81
CA ALA A 387 -28.28 5.64 17.08
C ALA A 387 -27.73 4.95 15.81
N PHE A 388 -26.57 5.38 15.35
CA PHE A 388 -25.89 4.95 14.14
C PHE A 388 -24.42 4.63 14.43
N ASN A 389 -23.74 3.91 13.56
CA ASN A 389 -22.32 3.58 13.72
C ASN A 389 -21.63 3.40 12.37
N ASP A 390 -20.28 3.33 12.38
CA ASP A 390 -19.44 3.13 11.20
C ASP A 390 -19.80 1.86 10.43
N GLU A 391 -20.08 0.76 11.14
CA GLU A 391 -20.42 -0.53 10.53
C GLU A 391 -21.68 -0.43 9.67
N LYS A 392 -22.76 0.12 10.22
CA LYS A 392 -24.01 0.34 9.47
C LYS A 392 -23.82 1.26 8.28
N LEU A 393 -22.99 2.30 8.42
CA LEU A 393 -22.68 3.22 7.34
C LEU A 393 -22.01 2.51 6.16
N VAL A 394 -20.95 1.75 6.44
CA VAL A 394 -20.18 1.09 5.36
C VAL A 394 -20.94 -0.06 4.71
N ILE A 395 -21.81 -0.76 5.46
CA ILE A 395 -22.74 -1.76 4.90
C ILE A 395 -23.71 -1.11 3.93
N ALA A 396 -24.33 -0.01 4.32
CA ALA A 396 -25.26 0.70 3.45
C ALA A 396 -24.57 1.25 2.20
N MET A 397 -23.34 1.76 2.32
CA MET A 397 -22.54 2.19 1.16
C MET A 397 -22.24 1.02 0.21
N ALA A 398 -21.87 -0.14 0.74
CA ALA A 398 -21.59 -1.33 -0.07
C ALA A 398 -22.85 -1.82 -0.80
N GLU A 399 -23.98 -1.84 -0.12
CA GLU A 399 -25.27 -2.23 -0.72
C GLU A 399 -25.71 -1.26 -1.83
N GLN A 400 -25.71 0.04 -1.53
CA GLN A 400 -26.25 1.06 -2.44
C GLN A 400 -25.33 1.33 -3.64
N GLN A 401 -24.02 1.30 -3.46
CA GLN A 401 -23.06 1.72 -4.48
C GLN A 401 -22.34 0.57 -5.19
N LEU A 402 -22.21 -0.59 -4.52
CA LEU A 402 -21.54 -1.75 -5.08
C LEU A 402 -22.51 -2.88 -5.43
N GLY A 403 -23.78 -2.76 -5.05
CA GLY A 403 -24.80 -3.78 -5.28
C GLY A 403 -24.51 -5.08 -4.51
N LEU A 404 -23.89 -4.98 -3.32
CA LEU A 404 -23.60 -6.11 -2.45
C LEU A 404 -24.67 -6.22 -1.36
N PRO A 405 -25.67 -7.13 -1.51
CA PRO A 405 -26.83 -7.16 -0.64
C PRO A 405 -26.46 -7.70 0.77
N LEU A 406 -27.20 -7.21 1.77
CA LEU A 406 -27.00 -7.56 3.17
C LEU A 406 -27.10 -9.09 3.42
N GLU A 407 -27.96 -9.79 2.68
CA GLU A 407 -28.16 -11.24 2.81
C GLU A 407 -26.90 -12.06 2.49
N GLN A 408 -25.99 -11.51 1.70
CA GLN A 408 -24.71 -12.14 1.38
C GLN A 408 -23.58 -11.74 2.32
N LEU A 409 -23.81 -10.82 3.25
CA LEU A 409 -22.81 -10.39 4.22
C LEU A 409 -22.52 -11.50 5.22
N GLN A 410 -21.28 -11.98 5.26
CA GLN A 410 -20.82 -13.03 6.17
C GLN A 410 -20.17 -12.50 7.44
N GLY A 411 -19.60 -11.29 7.39
CA GLY A 411 -18.93 -10.70 8.53
C GLY A 411 -18.38 -9.31 8.27
N THR A 412 -18.09 -8.62 9.37
CA THR A 412 -17.51 -7.28 9.39
C THR A 412 -16.32 -7.24 10.33
N GLN A 413 -15.30 -6.46 10.01
CA GLN A 413 -14.14 -6.28 10.86
C GLN A 413 -13.54 -4.87 10.72
N LEU A 414 -13.21 -4.24 11.85
CA LEU A 414 -12.43 -3.03 11.88
C LEU A 414 -10.94 -3.37 11.68
N ILE A 415 -10.34 -2.85 10.61
CA ILE A 415 -8.92 -3.04 10.29
C ILE A 415 -8.14 -1.83 10.78
N THR A 416 -7.21 -2.06 11.68
CA THR A 416 -6.34 -1.05 12.29
C THR A 416 -4.86 -1.23 11.95
N HIS A 417 -4.51 -2.28 11.22
CA HIS A 417 -3.14 -2.59 10.79
C HIS A 417 -3.11 -3.17 9.37
N PHE A 418 -2.00 -2.97 8.68
CA PHE A 418 -1.80 -3.58 7.37
C PHE A 418 -1.42 -5.06 7.49
N GLY A 419 -1.86 -5.86 6.53
CA GLY A 419 -1.65 -7.30 6.54
C GLY A 419 -1.75 -7.92 5.15
N LEU A 420 -1.98 -9.23 5.12
CA LEU A 420 -2.02 -10.01 3.88
C LEU A 420 -3.18 -9.61 2.96
N HIS A 421 -4.35 -9.32 3.54
CA HIS A 421 -5.56 -8.93 2.80
C HIS A 421 -5.71 -7.42 2.63
N TYR A 422 -5.01 -6.64 3.44
CA TYR A 422 -5.07 -5.19 3.40
C TYR A 422 -3.66 -4.59 3.40
N ASP A 423 -3.14 -4.36 2.20
CA ASP A 423 -1.76 -3.95 1.97
C ASP A 423 -1.51 -2.48 2.35
N PHE A 424 -0.29 -2.17 2.83
CA PHE A 424 0.13 -0.82 3.22
C PHE A 424 0.07 0.22 2.07
N ARG A 425 0.01 -0.23 0.82
CA ARG A 425 -0.18 0.64 -0.35
C ARG A 425 -1.52 1.38 -0.31
N ASN A 426 -2.51 0.87 0.42
CA ASN A 426 -3.81 1.50 0.62
C ASN A 426 -3.74 2.80 1.43
N LYS A 427 -2.71 2.99 2.28
CA LYS A 427 -2.40 4.22 3.02
C LYS A 427 -3.46 4.69 4.03
N ARG A 428 -4.59 4.02 4.18
CA ARG A 428 -5.72 4.44 5.02
C ARG A 428 -5.90 3.47 6.18
N LEU A 429 -5.96 3.97 7.39
CA LEU A 429 -6.34 3.27 8.61
C LEU A 429 -7.04 4.27 9.56
N PRO A 430 -8.06 3.84 10.31
CA PRO A 430 -8.72 2.53 10.22
C PRO A 430 -9.66 2.44 9.02
N VAL A 431 -10.00 1.21 8.62
CA VAL A 431 -11.04 0.94 7.62
C VAL A 431 -11.91 -0.22 8.08
N TRP A 432 -13.13 -0.31 7.56
CA TRP A 432 -13.98 -1.48 7.75
C TRP A 432 -13.82 -2.46 6.60
N GLN A 433 -13.60 -3.73 6.93
CA GLN A 433 -13.67 -4.85 6.02
C GLN A 433 -15.06 -5.47 6.11
N LEU A 434 -15.67 -5.71 4.95
CA LEU A 434 -16.93 -6.44 4.80
C LEU A 434 -16.66 -7.67 3.93
N ASP A 435 -17.05 -8.83 4.41
CA ASP A 435 -16.88 -10.13 3.74
C ASP A 435 -18.22 -10.58 3.18
N TYR A 436 -18.30 -10.78 1.86
CA TYR A 436 -19.53 -11.19 1.19
C TYR A 436 -19.39 -12.58 0.55
N ASP A 437 -20.42 -13.42 0.70
CA ASP A 437 -20.60 -14.66 -0.06
C ASP A 437 -21.20 -14.35 -1.45
N SER A 438 -20.52 -13.54 -2.20
CA SER A 438 -20.84 -13.23 -3.59
C SER A 438 -20.25 -14.29 -4.52
N LYS A 439 -20.66 -14.32 -5.80
CA LYS A 439 -20.05 -15.20 -6.81
C LYS A 439 -18.54 -15.02 -6.95
N LEU A 440 -18.01 -13.86 -6.57
CA LEU A 440 -16.59 -13.52 -6.64
C LEU A 440 -15.90 -13.64 -5.27
N GLY A 441 -16.63 -13.91 -4.18
CA GLY A 441 -16.09 -13.96 -2.82
C GLY A 441 -15.54 -12.61 -2.38
N ASP A 442 -16.34 -11.54 -2.50
CA ASP A 442 -15.89 -10.18 -2.30
C ASP A 442 -15.50 -9.87 -0.85
N LYS A 443 -14.31 -9.28 -0.68
CA LYS A 443 -13.91 -8.53 0.52
C LYS A 443 -13.73 -7.09 0.15
N VAL A 444 -14.53 -6.20 0.72
CA VAL A 444 -14.44 -4.76 0.46
C VAL A 444 -13.94 -4.01 1.69
N PHE A 445 -13.10 -3.00 1.46
CA PHE A 445 -12.51 -2.18 2.51
C PHE A 445 -12.96 -0.74 2.32
N ILE A 446 -13.71 -0.21 3.29
CA ILE A 446 -14.30 1.13 3.19
C ILE A 446 -13.80 2.00 4.35
N ASP A 447 -13.39 3.22 4.04
CA ASP A 447 -13.08 4.27 5.00
C ASP A 447 -14.36 5.04 5.36
N PRO A 448 -14.93 4.88 6.58
CA PRO A 448 -16.18 5.52 6.96
C PRO A 448 -16.06 7.04 7.12
N ALA A 449 -14.83 7.56 7.34
CA ALA A 449 -14.61 9.00 7.52
C ALA A 449 -14.67 9.79 6.20
N THR A 450 -14.34 9.13 5.09
CA THR A 450 -14.30 9.75 3.76
C THR A 450 -15.31 9.13 2.77
N GLY A 451 -15.91 8.00 3.11
CA GLY A 451 -16.80 7.25 2.23
C GLY A 451 -16.12 6.68 0.98
N ILE A 452 -14.82 6.33 1.10
CA ILE A 452 -14.02 5.79 -0.01
C ILE A 452 -13.96 4.26 0.08
N LEU A 453 -14.24 3.60 -1.05
CA LEU A 453 -13.83 2.21 -1.28
C LEU A 453 -12.31 2.18 -1.47
N VAL A 454 -11.62 1.72 -0.45
CA VAL A 454 -10.14 1.74 -0.45
C VAL A 454 -9.57 0.58 -1.25
N ASP A 455 -10.20 -0.59 -1.11
CA ASP A 455 -9.79 -1.80 -1.84
C ASP A 455 -10.98 -2.77 -1.97
N ARG A 456 -10.95 -3.60 -3.02
CA ARG A 456 -11.88 -4.72 -3.22
C ARG A 456 -11.09 -5.93 -3.66
N LEU A 457 -11.19 -7.01 -2.91
CA LEU A 457 -10.52 -8.27 -3.20
C LEU A 457 -11.55 -9.35 -3.50
N THR A 458 -11.47 -9.93 -4.69
CA THR A 458 -12.16 -11.16 -5.05
C THR A 458 -11.39 -12.39 -4.58
N ASP A 459 -11.99 -13.58 -4.61
CA ASP A 459 -11.30 -14.84 -4.32
C ASP A 459 -10.06 -15.02 -5.18
N ASN A 460 -10.17 -14.74 -6.48
CA ASN A 460 -9.04 -14.86 -7.41
C ASN A 460 -7.90 -13.90 -7.06
N ALA A 461 -8.20 -12.65 -6.69
CA ALA A 461 -7.22 -11.68 -6.23
C ALA A 461 -6.55 -12.12 -4.90
N ARG A 462 -7.30 -12.78 -4.00
CA ARG A 462 -6.74 -13.35 -2.77
C ARG A 462 -5.78 -14.51 -3.06
N TYR A 463 -6.14 -15.44 -3.94
CA TYR A 463 -5.24 -16.55 -4.34
C TYR A 463 -3.98 -16.03 -5.02
N GLU A 464 -4.11 -15.02 -5.89
CA GLU A 464 -2.95 -14.33 -6.45
C GLU A 464 -2.07 -13.71 -5.37
N GLY A 465 -2.68 -12.94 -4.46
CA GLY A 465 -2.01 -12.31 -3.33
C GLY A 465 -1.26 -13.31 -2.44
N TYR A 466 -1.84 -14.48 -2.13
CA TYR A 466 -1.17 -15.57 -1.42
C TYR A 466 0.01 -16.10 -2.22
N SER A 467 -0.21 -16.42 -3.50
CA SER A 467 0.84 -16.94 -4.38
C SER A 467 2.02 -15.97 -4.44
N PHE A 468 1.76 -14.70 -4.70
CA PHE A 468 2.80 -13.69 -4.81
C PHE A 468 3.46 -13.38 -3.46
N SER A 469 2.69 -13.30 -2.39
CA SER A 469 3.24 -13.04 -1.05
C SER A 469 4.11 -14.19 -0.55
N PHE A 470 3.70 -15.43 -0.74
CA PHE A 470 4.40 -16.58 -0.16
C PHE A 470 5.49 -17.11 -1.10
N LEU A 471 5.20 -17.30 -2.38
CA LEU A 471 6.15 -17.92 -3.31
C LEU A 471 7.14 -16.93 -3.92
N HIS A 472 6.71 -15.67 -4.13
CA HIS A 472 7.56 -14.65 -4.75
C HIS A 472 8.31 -13.79 -3.73
N LYS A 473 7.65 -13.38 -2.63
CA LYS A 473 8.22 -12.49 -1.60
C LYS A 473 8.67 -13.21 -0.33
N TRP A 474 8.38 -14.47 -0.17
CA TRP A 474 8.68 -15.30 1.01
C TRP A 474 8.18 -14.69 2.33
N ASN A 475 7.04 -14.01 2.31
CA ASN A 475 6.48 -13.37 3.50
C ASN A 475 6.04 -14.39 4.58
N PHE A 476 5.93 -15.67 4.26
CA PHE A 476 5.71 -16.74 5.24
C PHE A 476 6.85 -16.84 6.28
N THR A 477 8.03 -16.27 5.98
CA THR A 477 9.17 -16.28 6.90
C THR A 477 9.12 -15.20 7.99
N ARG A 478 8.19 -14.23 7.89
CA ARG A 478 8.06 -13.11 8.84
C ARG A 478 8.00 -13.53 10.32
N PRO A 479 7.31 -14.61 10.72
CA PRO A 479 7.29 -15.02 12.12
C PRO A 479 8.65 -15.48 12.65
N PHE A 480 9.61 -15.79 11.76
CA PHE A 480 10.88 -16.44 12.10
C PHE A 480 12.10 -15.57 11.85
N MET A 481 11.98 -14.53 11.01
CA MET A 481 13.10 -13.67 10.66
C MET A 481 12.66 -12.28 10.21
N GLU A 482 13.54 -11.31 10.43
CA GLU A 482 13.37 -9.95 9.95
C GLU A 482 13.43 -9.86 8.43
N ARG A 483 12.80 -8.82 7.89
CA ARG A 483 12.75 -8.58 6.45
C ARG A 483 14.14 -8.48 5.80
N THR A 484 15.07 -7.78 6.44
CA THR A 484 16.44 -7.62 5.91
C THR A 484 17.14 -8.97 5.76
N THR A 485 17.05 -9.84 6.77
CA THR A 485 17.60 -11.20 6.73
C THR A 485 16.98 -12.03 5.62
N ARG A 486 15.67 -11.98 5.47
CA ARG A 486 14.95 -12.64 4.38
C ARG A 486 15.44 -12.15 3.01
N ASP A 487 15.53 -10.83 2.82
CA ASP A 487 15.93 -10.21 1.55
C ASP A 487 17.39 -10.58 1.19
N VAL A 488 18.29 -10.72 2.19
CA VAL A 488 19.66 -11.25 2.00
C VAL A 488 19.62 -12.70 1.53
N ILE A 489 18.86 -13.57 2.20
CA ILE A 489 18.74 -15.00 1.83
C ILE A 489 18.18 -15.13 0.41
N MET A 490 17.13 -14.39 0.06
CA MET A 490 16.57 -14.38 -1.29
C MET A 490 17.60 -13.92 -2.33
N SER A 491 18.38 -12.89 -2.02
CA SER A 491 19.45 -12.39 -2.90
C SER A 491 20.53 -13.45 -3.13
N LEU A 492 20.91 -14.17 -2.09
CA LEU A 492 21.88 -15.30 -2.21
C LEU A 492 21.31 -16.44 -3.06
N VAL A 493 20.04 -16.78 -2.91
CA VAL A 493 19.37 -17.80 -3.73
C VAL A 493 19.31 -17.37 -5.20
N LEU A 494 19.01 -16.10 -5.49
CA LEU A 494 19.02 -15.57 -6.86
C LEU A 494 20.43 -15.57 -7.47
N GLY A 495 21.44 -15.17 -6.70
CA GLY A 495 22.86 -15.25 -7.12
C GLY A 495 23.29 -16.69 -7.43
N LEU A 496 22.94 -17.63 -6.56
CA LEU A 496 23.20 -19.06 -6.77
C LEU A 496 22.46 -19.59 -8.01
N ALA A 497 21.23 -19.15 -8.26
CA ALA A 497 20.45 -19.54 -9.43
C ALA A 497 21.10 -19.04 -10.74
N MET A 498 21.62 -17.81 -10.77
CA MET A 498 22.35 -17.29 -11.94
C MET A 498 23.63 -18.09 -12.21
N LEU A 499 24.44 -18.37 -11.19
CA LEU A 499 25.65 -19.20 -11.32
C LEU A 499 25.33 -20.62 -11.81
N PHE A 500 24.27 -21.21 -11.26
CA PHE A 500 23.78 -22.52 -11.64
C PHE A 500 23.30 -22.56 -13.11
N ALA A 501 22.57 -21.57 -13.56
CA ALA A 501 22.13 -21.46 -14.94
C ALA A 501 23.32 -21.30 -15.90
N GLY A 502 24.30 -20.46 -15.54
CA GLY A 502 25.56 -20.31 -16.27
C GLY A 502 26.31 -21.64 -16.41
N LEU A 503 26.43 -22.41 -15.31
CA LEU A 503 27.03 -23.74 -15.32
C LEU A 503 26.27 -24.70 -16.26
N GLY A 504 24.94 -24.63 -16.28
CA GLY A 504 24.10 -25.41 -17.22
C GLY A 504 24.41 -25.11 -18.68
N ILE A 505 24.64 -23.84 -19.03
CA ILE A 505 25.04 -23.44 -20.39
C ILE A 505 26.45 -23.94 -20.74
N VAL A 506 27.41 -23.85 -19.81
CA VAL A 506 28.77 -24.41 -20.03
C VAL A 506 28.70 -25.91 -20.33
N LEU A 507 27.89 -26.66 -19.58
CA LEU A 507 27.69 -28.11 -19.83
C LEU A 507 27.05 -28.37 -21.21
N LYS A 508 26.14 -27.52 -21.65
CA LYS A 508 25.51 -27.64 -22.96
C LYS A 508 26.48 -27.38 -24.11
N ILE A 509 27.31 -26.34 -23.99
CA ILE A 509 28.32 -26.00 -25.00
C ILE A 509 29.36 -27.12 -25.12
N ARG A 510 29.93 -27.59 -24.00
CA ARG A 510 30.93 -28.69 -23.98
C ARG A 510 30.41 -29.98 -24.62
N ARG A 511 29.10 -30.28 -24.44
CA ARG A 511 28.48 -31.45 -25.05
C ARG A 511 28.37 -31.36 -26.57
N LYS A 512 28.31 -30.16 -27.16
CA LYS A 512 28.28 -29.97 -28.61
C LYS A 512 29.68 -30.04 -29.24
N ALA A 513 30.72 -29.79 -28.43
CA ALA A 513 32.10 -29.80 -28.87
C ALA A 513 32.77 -31.20 -28.74
N SER A 514 32.14 -32.13 -28.03
CA SER A 514 32.51 -33.53 -27.91
C SER A 514 31.56 -34.42 -28.75
#